data_f61cfbc75226a628fba5a72fff1d6e6c
#
_entry.id   f61cfbc75226a628fba5a72fff1d6e6c
#
_cell.length_a   1.000
_cell.length_b   1.000
_cell.length_c   1.000
_cell.angle_alpha   90.00
_cell.angle_beta   90.00
_cell.angle_gamma   90.00
#
_symmetry.space_group_name_H-M   'P 1'
#
loop_
_entity.id
_entity.type
_entity.pdbx_description
1 polymer ?
#
loop_
_entity_poly.entity_id
_entity_poly.type
_entity_poly.pdbx_seq_one_letter_code
_entity_poly.pdbx_strand_id
1 'polypeptide(L)'
;MTEKKSTRTKNSLLDAMWELILEGDKVISVKTITERANAAYGSFYRYYKNLDQIHKELIQRRVSILGEFGNNELLQIKSPILRIYVGYYFAFDMFKQENVSQWLRQHPVFLNETWEKYSEPTTEAFLQEALEVKDVPEFSKKNFEHYLRIRGFIFWNYQHIIRLLSSGKDLNDIYVDFMSATNLLNLPSKIHYDLVNKSLKIIRDFQLPG
;
A
#
# COMPACT_ATOMS: atom_id res chain seq x y z
N MET A 1 18.13 5.89 29.26
CA MET A 1 17.89 4.42 29.16
C MET A 1 16.41 4.02 29.08
N THR A 2 15.49 4.78 29.66
CA THR A 2 14.04 4.50 29.71
C THR A 2 13.35 4.57 28.33
N GLU A 3 13.75 5.48 27.47
CA GLU A 3 13.15 5.69 26.13
C GLU A 3 13.36 4.49 25.17
N LYS A 4 14.57 3.90 25.15
CA LYS A 4 14.88 2.71 24.34
C LYS A 4 14.03 1.48 24.75
N LYS A 5 13.72 1.30 26.04
CA LYS A 5 12.91 0.15 26.52
C LYS A 5 11.43 0.33 26.17
N SER A 6 10.92 1.55 26.24
CA SER A 6 9.54 1.89 25.86
C SER A 6 9.29 1.64 24.37
N THR A 7 10.15 2.16 23.50
CA THR A 7 10.07 1.97 22.04
C THR A 7 10.15 0.48 21.68
N ARG A 8 11.01 -0.29 22.32
CA ARG A 8 11.13 -1.74 22.09
C ARG A 8 9.84 -2.48 22.41
N THR A 9 9.20 -2.20 23.56
CA THR A 9 7.95 -2.85 23.94
C THR A 9 6.81 -2.49 22.97
N LYS A 10 6.72 -1.23 22.56
CA LYS A 10 5.72 -0.78 21.58
C LYS A 10 5.89 -1.51 20.24
N ASN A 11 7.11 -1.62 19.75
CA ASN A 11 7.40 -2.36 18.53
C ASN A 11 7.08 -3.84 18.66
N SER A 12 7.42 -4.48 19.79
CA SER A 12 7.08 -5.88 20.02
C SER A 12 5.57 -6.15 19.99
N LEU A 13 4.74 -5.22 20.46
CA LEU A 13 3.27 -5.33 20.35
C LEU A 13 2.79 -5.24 18.90
N LEU A 14 3.35 -4.33 18.10
CA LEU A 14 3.03 -4.21 16.67
C LEU A 14 3.49 -5.45 15.87
N ASP A 15 4.69 -5.93 16.14
CA ASP A 15 5.23 -7.12 15.49
C ASP A 15 4.39 -8.37 15.83
N ALA A 16 4.05 -8.55 17.12
CA ALA A 16 3.18 -9.63 17.58
C ALA A 16 1.80 -9.60 16.91
N MET A 17 1.20 -8.41 16.79
CA MET A 17 -0.06 -8.26 16.09
C MET A 17 0.07 -8.62 14.61
N TRP A 18 1.15 -8.21 13.96
CA TRP A 18 1.40 -8.55 12.56
C TRP A 18 1.55 -10.07 12.35
N GLU A 19 2.29 -10.75 13.22
CA GLU A 19 2.42 -12.21 13.21
C GLU A 19 1.06 -12.91 13.32
N LEU A 20 0.21 -12.48 14.28
CA LEU A 20 -1.14 -13.02 14.44
C LEU A 20 -2.01 -12.85 13.18
N ILE A 21 -1.89 -11.70 12.49
CA ILE A 21 -2.58 -11.47 11.22
C ILE A 21 -2.06 -12.43 10.15
N LEU A 22 -0.74 -12.58 10.02
CA LEU A 22 -0.13 -13.48 9.03
C LEU A 22 -0.53 -14.94 9.24
N GLU A 23 -0.65 -15.38 10.48
CA GLU A 23 -1.07 -16.74 10.85
C GLU A 23 -2.58 -16.96 10.63
N GLY A 24 -3.35 -15.88 10.43
CA GLY A 24 -4.80 -15.96 10.23
C GLY A 24 -5.58 -16.23 11.52
N ASP A 25 -5.07 -15.79 12.65
CA ASP A 25 -5.74 -15.95 13.94
C ASP A 25 -7.14 -15.35 13.91
N LYS A 26 -8.14 -16.16 14.23
CA LYS A 26 -9.55 -15.77 14.20
C LYS A 26 -9.92 -14.71 15.23
N VAL A 27 -9.14 -14.59 16.31
CA VAL A 27 -9.40 -13.66 17.40
C VAL A 27 -8.14 -12.92 17.79
N ILE A 28 -7.99 -11.69 17.27
CA ILE A 28 -6.95 -10.77 17.71
C ILE A 28 -7.50 -9.96 18.89
N SER A 29 -6.87 -10.09 20.05
CA SER A 29 -7.26 -9.43 21.28
C SER A 29 -6.05 -8.84 22.00
N VAL A 30 -6.27 -7.94 22.95
CA VAL A 30 -5.19 -7.42 23.80
C VAL A 30 -4.43 -8.55 24.48
N LYS A 31 -5.13 -9.60 24.89
CA LYS A 31 -4.52 -10.78 25.54
C LYS A 31 -3.59 -11.50 24.58
N THR A 32 -4.08 -11.88 23.37
CA THR A 32 -3.27 -12.63 22.40
C THR A 32 -2.07 -11.84 21.93
N ILE A 33 -2.22 -10.52 21.71
CA ILE A 33 -1.12 -9.62 21.33
C ILE A 33 -0.06 -9.56 22.42
N THR A 34 -0.46 -9.38 23.70
CA THR A 34 0.49 -9.26 24.81
C THR A 34 1.19 -10.56 25.12
N GLU A 35 0.50 -11.70 25.02
CA GLU A 35 1.08 -13.03 25.16
C GLU A 35 2.12 -13.29 24.07
N ARG A 36 1.81 -13.02 22.82
CA ARG A 36 2.71 -13.16 21.68
C ARG A 36 3.94 -12.23 21.80
N ALA A 37 3.74 -11.00 22.25
CA ALA A 37 4.80 -10.01 22.47
C ALA A 37 5.67 -10.31 23.72
N ASN A 38 5.36 -11.35 24.49
CA ASN A 38 5.94 -11.61 25.80
C ASN A 38 5.92 -10.37 26.72
N ALA A 39 4.77 -9.68 26.76
CA ALA A 39 4.55 -8.46 27.51
C ALA A 39 3.42 -8.62 28.53
N ALA A 40 3.50 -7.92 29.66
CA ALA A 40 2.40 -7.91 30.63
C ALA A 40 1.15 -7.26 29.99
N TYR A 41 -0.04 -7.80 30.30
CA TYR A 41 -1.33 -7.31 29.78
C TYR A 41 -1.50 -5.79 29.94
N GLY A 42 -1.17 -5.24 31.11
CA GLY A 42 -1.23 -3.80 31.37
C GLY A 42 -0.23 -2.96 30.55
N SER A 43 0.79 -3.58 29.97
CA SER A 43 1.74 -2.88 29.11
C SER A 43 1.10 -2.37 27.81
N PHE A 44 0.08 -3.03 27.30
CA PHE A 44 -0.68 -2.59 26.15
C PHE A 44 -1.25 -1.19 26.36
N TYR A 45 -1.92 -0.95 27.48
CA TYR A 45 -2.62 0.30 27.76
C TYR A 45 -1.71 1.51 28.04
N ARG A 46 -0.39 1.29 28.13
CA ARG A 46 0.59 2.39 28.14
C ARG A 46 0.77 3.03 26.74
N TYR A 47 0.47 2.28 25.68
CA TYR A 47 0.70 2.69 24.30
C TYR A 47 -0.58 2.88 23.50
N TYR A 48 -1.61 2.09 23.79
CA TYR A 48 -2.85 2.03 23.04
C TYR A 48 -4.06 2.04 23.97
N LYS A 49 -5.04 2.91 23.69
CA LYS A 49 -6.29 2.95 24.48
C LYS A 49 -7.20 1.76 24.15
N ASN A 50 -7.14 1.26 22.92
CA ASN A 50 -7.96 0.16 22.41
C ASN A 50 -7.28 -0.52 21.21
N LEU A 51 -7.92 -1.57 20.71
CA LEU A 51 -7.44 -2.30 19.54
C LEU A 51 -7.39 -1.44 18.26
N ASP A 52 -8.34 -0.50 18.08
CA ASP A 52 -8.36 0.33 16.88
C ASP A 52 -7.09 1.16 16.71
N GLN A 53 -6.51 1.63 17.83
CA GLN A 53 -5.27 2.41 17.78
C GLN A 53 -4.08 1.59 17.31
N ILE A 54 -3.93 0.35 17.76
CA ILE A 54 -2.84 -0.50 17.28
C ILE A 54 -3.08 -0.96 15.84
N HIS A 55 -4.34 -1.24 15.42
CA HIS A 55 -4.69 -1.51 14.02
C HIS A 55 -4.30 -0.33 13.13
N LYS A 56 -4.70 0.89 13.50
CA LYS A 56 -4.36 2.10 12.75
C LYS A 56 -2.85 2.28 12.62
N GLU A 57 -2.12 2.16 13.71
CA GLU A 57 -0.66 2.31 13.70
C GLU A 57 0.03 1.23 12.88
N LEU A 58 -0.47 -0.01 12.93
CA LEU A 58 0.08 -1.09 12.12
C LEU A 58 -0.13 -0.83 10.61
N ILE A 59 -1.32 -0.40 10.20
CA ILE A 59 -1.58 0.00 8.82
C ILE A 59 -0.64 1.13 8.40
N GLN A 60 -0.50 2.16 9.24
CA GLN A 60 0.40 3.29 8.97
C GLN A 60 1.84 2.82 8.79
N ARG A 61 2.33 1.94 9.67
CA ARG A 61 3.68 1.37 9.59
C ARG A 61 3.89 0.58 8.30
N ARG A 62 2.91 -0.24 7.88
CA ARG A 62 3.02 -1.03 6.64
C ARG A 62 2.98 -0.16 5.39
N VAL A 63 2.13 0.84 5.34
CA VAL A 63 2.05 1.78 4.20
C VAL A 63 3.27 2.71 4.17
N SER A 64 3.86 3.09 5.31
CA SER A 64 5.09 3.89 5.31
C SER A 64 6.28 3.14 4.70
N ILE A 65 6.34 1.81 4.84
CA ILE A 65 7.35 0.97 4.17
C ILE A 65 7.22 1.09 2.64
N LEU A 66 5.99 1.14 2.11
CA LEU A 66 5.77 1.42 0.67
C LEU A 66 6.27 2.81 0.27
N GLY A 67 6.02 3.81 1.11
CA GLY A 67 6.50 5.18 0.86
C GLY A 67 8.02 5.25 0.82
N GLU A 68 8.71 4.57 1.74
CA GLU A 68 10.17 4.48 1.75
C GLU A 68 10.70 3.71 0.54
N PHE A 69 10.06 2.59 0.18
CA PHE A 69 10.36 1.84 -1.02
C PHE A 69 10.14 2.70 -2.28
N GLY A 70 9.01 3.42 -2.35
CA GLY A 70 8.72 4.34 -3.44
C GLY A 70 9.79 5.44 -3.59
N ASN A 71 10.24 5.99 -2.47
CA ASN A 71 11.25 7.05 -2.47
C ASN A 71 12.69 6.55 -2.75
N ASN A 72 12.98 5.27 -2.61
CA ASN A 72 14.32 4.72 -2.84
C ASN A 72 14.38 3.93 -4.15
N GLU A 73 13.54 2.92 -4.28
CA GLU A 73 13.63 1.97 -5.39
C GLU A 73 12.90 2.46 -6.65
N LEU A 74 11.71 3.05 -6.51
CA LEU A 74 11.00 3.57 -7.68
C LEU A 74 11.74 4.72 -8.35
N LEU A 75 12.54 5.50 -7.61
CA LEU A 75 13.36 6.58 -8.19
C LEU A 75 14.44 6.09 -9.17
N GLN A 76 14.81 4.81 -9.11
CA GLN A 76 15.72 4.21 -10.10
C GLN A 76 15.05 4.06 -11.48
N ILE A 77 13.72 4.05 -11.55
CA ILE A 77 12.97 4.05 -12.80
C ILE A 77 12.97 5.47 -13.35
N LYS A 78 13.55 5.66 -14.56
CA LYS A 78 13.69 7.00 -15.16
C LYS A 78 12.36 7.68 -15.47
N SER A 79 11.34 6.91 -15.89
CA SER A 79 10.03 7.42 -16.24
C SER A 79 9.15 7.63 -15.00
N PRO A 80 8.79 8.88 -14.65
CA PRO A 80 7.88 9.15 -13.53
C PRO A 80 6.50 8.47 -13.71
N ILE A 81 6.01 8.37 -14.95
CA ILE A 81 4.75 7.68 -15.24
C ILE A 81 4.89 6.17 -14.94
N LEU A 82 5.98 5.53 -15.33
CA LEU A 82 6.20 4.11 -14.99
C LEU A 82 6.35 3.88 -13.49
N ARG A 83 6.91 4.83 -12.73
CA ARG A 83 6.94 4.74 -11.26
C ARG A 83 5.54 4.59 -10.67
N ILE A 84 4.56 5.32 -11.21
CA ILE A 84 3.17 5.24 -10.77
C ILE A 84 2.60 3.84 -11.06
N TYR A 85 2.77 3.33 -12.28
CA TYR A 85 2.29 2.00 -12.65
C TYR A 85 2.92 0.90 -11.80
N VAL A 86 4.23 0.93 -11.65
CA VAL A 86 4.97 -0.03 -10.79
C VAL A 86 4.56 0.12 -9.33
N GLY A 87 4.38 1.34 -8.84
CA GLY A 87 3.95 1.63 -7.47
C GLY A 87 2.58 1.02 -7.13
N TYR A 88 1.61 1.05 -8.06
CA TYR A 88 0.32 0.39 -7.87
C TYR A 88 0.45 -1.14 -7.73
N TYR A 89 1.33 -1.75 -8.52
CA TYR A 89 1.58 -3.20 -8.38
C TYR A 89 2.11 -3.53 -6.98
N PHE A 90 3.10 -2.80 -6.51
CA PHE A 90 3.68 -3.03 -5.18
C PHE A 90 2.69 -2.77 -4.05
N ALA A 91 1.80 -1.79 -4.23
CA ALA A 91 0.71 -1.57 -3.30
C ALA A 91 -0.23 -2.79 -3.21
N PHE A 92 -0.50 -3.48 -4.33
CA PHE A 92 -1.28 -4.71 -4.33
C PHE A 92 -0.48 -5.89 -3.75
N ASP A 93 0.79 -6.00 -4.12
CA ASP A 93 1.67 -7.08 -3.65
C ASP A 93 1.83 -7.08 -2.13
N MET A 94 1.94 -5.92 -1.50
CA MET A 94 2.01 -5.80 -0.03
C MET A 94 0.81 -6.46 0.66
N PHE A 95 -0.36 -6.45 0.02
CA PHE A 95 -1.60 -6.95 0.59
C PHE A 95 -2.09 -8.26 -0.04
N LYS A 96 -1.25 -8.94 -0.83
CA LYS A 96 -1.63 -10.17 -1.56
C LYS A 96 -1.87 -11.37 -0.66
N GLN A 97 -1.30 -11.41 0.54
CA GLN A 97 -1.53 -12.52 1.46
C GLN A 97 -2.99 -12.50 1.93
N GLU A 98 -3.66 -13.66 1.83
CA GLU A 98 -5.08 -13.80 2.09
C GLU A 98 -5.49 -13.25 3.47
N ASN A 99 -4.75 -13.63 4.52
CA ASN A 99 -5.04 -13.19 5.88
C ASN A 99 -4.90 -11.66 6.05
N VAL A 100 -3.90 -11.07 5.40
CA VAL A 100 -3.67 -9.62 5.40
C VAL A 100 -4.81 -8.89 4.67
N SER A 101 -5.20 -9.36 3.51
CA SER A 101 -6.29 -8.76 2.76
C SER A 101 -7.64 -8.92 3.47
N GLN A 102 -7.90 -10.05 4.12
CA GLN A 102 -9.09 -10.24 4.96
C GLN A 102 -9.11 -9.28 6.16
N TRP A 103 -7.97 -9.09 6.83
CA TRP A 103 -7.84 -8.12 7.92
C TRP A 103 -8.08 -6.68 7.46
N LEU A 104 -7.48 -6.25 6.33
CA LEU A 104 -7.65 -4.90 5.80
C LEU A 104 -9.11 -4.59 5.42
N ARG A 105 -9.87 -5.58 4.96
CA ARG A 105 -11.31 -5.41 4.67
C ARG A 105 -12.12 -5.00 5.89
N GLN A 106 -11.65 -5.30 7.09
CA GLN A 106 -12.30 -4.93 8.35
C GLN A 106 -11.94 -3.49 8.79
N HIS A 107 -10.92 -2.88 8.16
CA HIS A 107 -10.39 -1.57 8.57
C HIS A 107 -10.29 -0.57 7.39
N PRO A 108 -11.34 -0.38 6.55
CA PRO A 108 -11.26 0.42 5.34
C PRO A 108 -10.98 1.90 5.61
N VAL A 109 -11.48 2.44 6.73
CA VAL A 109 -11.27 3.86 7.09
C VAL A 109 -9.79 4.13 7.39
N PHE A 110 -9.13 3.27 8.16
CA PHE A 110 -7.72 3.44 8.49
C PHE A 110 -6.82 3.33 7.25
N LEU A 111 -7.16 2.45 6.34
CA LEU A 111 -6.43 2.29 5.08
C LEU A 111 -6.58 3.56 4.22
N ASN A 112 -7.79 4.12 4.10
CA ASN A 112 -8.04 5.35 3.33
C ASN A 112 -7.24 6.52 3.88
N GLU A 113 -7.36 6.80 5.18
CA GLU A 113 -6.62 7.90 5.83
C GLU A 113 -5.09 7.76 5.64
N THR A 114 -4.61 6.53 5.67
CA THR A 114 -3.18 6.27 5.52
C THR A 114 -2.74 6.44 4.06
N TRP A 115 -3.56 5.98 3.12
CA TRP A 115 -3.31 6.15 1.69
C TRP A 115 -3.24 7.62 1.28
N GLU A 116 -4.23 8.42 1.69
CA GLU A 116 -4.26 9.87 1.46
C GLU A 116 -3.03 10.57 2.02
N LYS A 117 -2.54 10.11 3.17
CA LYS A 117 -1.40 10.74 3.83
C LYS A 117 -0.05 10.42 3.21
N TYR A 118 0.15 9.18 2.75
CA TYR A 118 1.49 8.68 2.36
C TYR A 118 1.64 8.37 0.88
N SER A 119 0.59 7.87 0.21
CA SER A 119 0.69 7.40 -1.17
C SER A 119 0.28 8.47 -2.19
N GLU A 120 -0.75 9.24 -1.91
CA GLU A 120 -1.20 10.29 -2.84
C GLU A 120 -0.15 11.38 -3.07
N PRO A 121 0.51 11.93 -2.04
CA PRO A 121 1.54 12.96 -2.26
C PRO A 121 2.69 12.48 -3.14
N THR A 122 3.11 11.23 -2.98
CA THR A 122 4.17 10.61 -3.82
C THR A 122 3.71 10.48 -5.27
N THR A 123 2.47 10.03 -5.49
CA THR A 123 1.91 9.93 -6.84
C THR A 123 1.77 11.29 -7.51
N GLU A 124 1.29 12.30 -6.78
CA GLU A 124 1.19 13.67 -7.30
C GLU A 124 2.57 14.25 -7.65
N ALA A 125 3.60 14.00 -6.84
CA ALA A 125 4.96 14.42 -7.14
C ALA A 125 5.49 13.79 -8.44
N PHE A 126 5.25 12.49 -8.66
CA PHE A 126 5.61 11.83 -9.92
C PHE A 126 4.85 12.37 -11.12
N LEU A 127 3.58 12.70 -10.97
CA LEU A 127 2.78 13.31 -12.04
C LEU A 127 3.28 14.71 -12.38
N GLN A 128 3.68 15.50 -11.38
CA GLN A 128 4.27 16.81 -11.59
C GLN A 128 5.61 16.71 -12.34
N GLU A 129 6.50 15.82 -11.90
CA GLU A 129 7.77 15.53 -12.58
C GLU A 129 7.53 15.09 -14.03
N ALA A 130 6.52 14.24 -14.29
CA ALA A 130 6.19 13.79 -15.64
C ALA A 130 5.80 14.93 -16.59
N LEU A 131 5.13 15.95 -16.10
CA LEU A 131 4.83 17.15 -16.88
C LEU A 131 6.09 17.94 -17.25
N GLU A 132 7.08 17.97 -16.38
CA GLU A 132 8.34 18.69 -16.57
C GLU A 132 9.26 17.97 -17.55
N VAL A 133 9.45 16.65 -17.36
CA VAL A 133 10.39 15.86 -18.18
C VAL A 133 9.79 15.37 -19.50
N LYS A 134 8.46 15.36 -19.65
CA LYS A 134 7.72 14.93 -20.85
C LYS A 134 8.12 13.55 -21.36
N ASP A 135 8.32 12.60 -20.41
CA ASP A 135 8.71 11.22 -20.73
C ASP A 135 7.63 10.44 -21.51
N VAL A 136 6.38 10.84 -21.39
CA VAL A 136 5.24 10.36 -22.18
C VAL A 136 4.62 11.57 -22.88
N PRO A 137 4.86 11.80 -24.19
CA PRO A 137 4.41 12.99 -24.91
C PRO A 137 2.90 13.22 -24.85
N GLU A 138 2.11 12.16 -24.74
CA GLU A 138 0.65 12.20 -24.63
C GLU A 138 0.16 12.59 -23.24
N PHE A 139 1.04 12.60 -22.23
CA PHE A 139 0.70 13.05 -20.88
C PHE A 139 0.76 14.57 -20.78
N SER A 140 -0.30 15.16 -20.33
CA SER A 140 -0.49 16.60 -20.24
C SER A 140 -1.14 17.01 -18.92
N LYS A 141 -1.24 18.31 -18.67
CA LYS A 141 -1.96 18.85 -17.51
C LYS A 141 -3.41 18.34 -17.42
N LYS A 142 -4.09 18.12 -18.56
CA LYS A 142 -5.45 17.56 -18.57
C LYS A 142 -5.50 16.14 -18.00
N ASN A 143 -4.47 15.34 -18.24
CA ASN A 143 -4.36 13.96 -17.71
C ASN A 143 -4.08 14.01 -16.19
N PHE A 144 -3.24 14.93 -15.74
CA PHE A 144 -3.03 15.15 -14.30
C PHE A 144 -4.32 15.60 -13.60
N GLU A 145 -5.02 16.58 -14.14
CA GLU A 145 -6.32 17.03 -13.61
C GLU A 145 -7.36 15.90 -13.63
N HIS A 146 -7.33 15.03 -14.64
CA HIS A 146 -8.19 13.85 -14.68
C HIS A 146 -7.89 12.93 -13.49
N TYR A 147 -6.61 12.59 -13.24
CA TYR A 147 -6.21 11.79 -12.09
C TYR A 147 -6.73 12.38 -10.77
N LEU A 148 -6.53 13.67 -10.55
CA LEU A 148 -7.01 14.33 -9.31
C LEU A 148 -8.54 14.22 -9.12
N ARG A 149 -9.31 14.22 -10.20
CA ARG A 149 -10.77 14.03 -10.14
C ARG A 149 -11.19 12.60 -9.81
N ILE A 150 -10.46 11.61 -10.31
CA ILE A 150 -10.85 10.19 -10.16
C ILE A 150 -10.17 9.48 -9.00
N ARG A 151 -9.20 10.10 -8.32
CA ARG A 151 -8.42 9.42 -7.26
C ARG A 151 -9.28 8.81 -6.16
N GLY A 152 -10.38 9.45 -5.77
CA GLY A 152 -11.33 8.89 -4.83
C GLY A 152 -12.01 7.62 -5.35
N PHE A 153 -12.31 7.57 -6.66
CA PHE A 153 -12.85 6.37 -7.32
C PHE A 153 -11.80 5.25 -7.40
N ILE A 154 -10.53 5.60 -7.61
CA ILE A 154 -9.42 4.64 -7.57
C ILE A 154 -9.38 3.96 -6.21
N PHE A 155 -9.51 4.73 -5.12
CA PHE A 155 -9.56 4.16 -3.78
C PHE A 155 -10.75 3.21 -3.57
N TRP A 156 -11.93 3.53 -4.10
CA TRP A 156 -13.09 2.62 -4.08
C TRP A 156 -12.80 1.30 -4.80
N ASN A 157 -12.15 1.36 -5.96
CA ASN A 157 -11.69 0.16 -6.67
C ASN A 157 -10.66 -0.63 -5.86
N TYR A 158 -9.84 0.03 -5.05
CA TYR A 158 -8.88 -0.63 -4.17
C TYR A 158 -9.55 -1.56 -3.16
N GLN A 159 -10.72 -1.21 -2.63
CA GLN A 159 -11.52 -2.12 -1.79
C GLN A 159 -11.96 -3.38 -2.56
N HIS A 160 -12.26 -3.24 -3.84
CA HIS A 160 -12.53 -4.39 -4.70
C HIS A 160 -11.28 -5.24 -4.92
N ILE A 161 -10.13 -4.61 -5.16
CA ILE A 161 -8.84 -5.29 -5.30
C ILE A 161 -8.51 -6.11 -4.06
N ILE A 162 -8.62 -5.54 -2.86
CA ILE A 162 -8.40 -6.27 -1.60
C ILE A 162 -9.31 -7.50 -1.51
N ARG A 163 -10.56 -7.40 -1.97
CA ARG A 163 -11.47 -8.56 -2.04
C ARG A 163 -11.00 -9.63 -3.02
N LEU A 164 -10.50 -9.24 -4.20
CA LEU A 164 -9.96 -10.19 -5.18
C LEU A 164 -8.70 -10.87 -4.64
N LEU A 165 -7.80 -10.14 -4.00
CA LEU A 165 -6.61 -10.69 -3.34
C LEU A 165 -6.99 -11.71 -2.28
N SER A 166 -8.05 -11.43 -1.47
CA SER A 166 -8.56 -12.37 -0.46
C SER A 166 -9.27 -13.60 -1.04
N SER A 167 -9.50 -13.67 -2.35
CA SER A 167 -10.09 -14.82 -3.03
C SER A 167 -9.07 -15.73 -3.72
N GLY A 168 -7.76 -15.46 -3.54
CA GLY A 168 -6.68 -16.27 -4.12
C GLY A 168 -6.47 -16.06 -5.63
N LYS A 169 -6.99 -14.99 -6.22
CA LYS A 169 -6.71 -14.66 -7.62
C LYS A 169 -5.25 -14.24 -7.82
N ASP A 170 -4.71 -14.54 -9.00
CA ASP A 170 -3.36 -14.14 -9.36
C ASP A 170 -3.18 -12.63 -9.34
N LEU A 171 -2.06 -12.17 -8.77
CA LEU A 171 -1.78 -10.74 -8.60
C LEU A 171 -1.58 -10.02 -9.94
N ASN A 172 -0.92 -10.68 -10.91
CA ASN A 172 -0.71 -10.05 -12.22
C ASN A 172 -2.04 -9.86 -12.95
N ASP A 173 -2.94 -10.86 -12.86
CA ASP A 173 -4.26 -10.76 -13.47
C ASP A 173 -5.07 -9.62 -12.82
N ILE A 174 -5.08 -9.54 -11.49
CA ILE A 174 -5.74 -8.45 -10.77
C ILE A 174 -5.17 -7.09 -11.18
N TYR A 175 -3.85 -6.97 -11.27
CA TYR A 175 -3.18 -5.73 -11.66
C TYR A 175 -3.54 -5.32 -13.09
N VAL A 176 -3.47 -6.25 -14.04
CA VAL A 176 -3.80 -5.99 -15.46
C VAL A 176 -5.28 -5.58 -15.59
N ASP A 177 -6.18 -6.30 -14.94
CA ASP A 177 -7.63 -5.99 -14.94
C ASP A 177 -7.88 -4.59 -14.37
N PHE A 178 -7.28 -4.26 -13.22
CA PHE A 178 -7.42 -2.94 -12.61
C PHE A 178 -6.90 -1.83 -13.52
N MET A 179 -5.68 -1.97 -14.04
CA MET A 179 -5.09 -0.94 -14.91
C MET A 179 -5.90 -0.78 -16.19
N SER A 180 -6.38 -1.88 -16.79
CA SER A 180 -7.18 -1.84 -18.00
C SER A 180 -8.55 -1.17 -17.78
N ALA A 181 -9.18 -1.44 -16.62
CA ALA A 181 -10.49 -0.87 -16.30
C ALA A 181 -10.43 0.61 -15.92
N THR A 182 -9.33 1.06 -15.31
CA THR A 182 -9.26 2.40 -14.73
C THR A 182 -8.65 3.45 -15.68
N ASN A 183 -7.69 3.05 -16.52
CA ASN A 183 -6.87 3.99 -17.32
C ASN A 183 -6.59 5.29 -16.55
N LEU A 184 -5.92 5.15 -15.42
CA LEU A 184 -5.71 6.17 -14.36
C LEU A 184 -5.39 7.57 -14.87
N LEU A 185 -4.67 7.64 -15.99
CA LEU A 185 -4.16 8.88 -16.56
C LEU A 185 -4.91 9.29 -17.83
N ASN A 186 -6.00 8.59 -18.20
CA ASN A 186 -6.76 8.88 -19.41
C ASN A 186 -5.86 9.05 -20.64
N LEU A 187 -4.90 8.15 -20.78
CA LEU A 187 -4.00 8.10 -21.94
C LEU A 187 -4.65 7.34 -23.10
N PRO A 188 -4.21 7.57 -24.35
CA PRO A 188 -4.62 6.74 -25.47
C PRO A 188 -4.38 5.25 -25.17
N SER A 189 -5.33 4.38 -25.49
CA SER A 189 -5.30 2.96 -25.09
C SER A 189 -3.98 2.26 -25.45
N LYS A 190 -3.43 2.53 -26.64
CA LYS A 190 -2.13 1.96 -27.04
C LYS A 190 -1.01 2.33 -26.08
N ILE A 191 -0.90 3.61 -25.72
CA ILE A 191 0.13 4.11 -24.77
C ILE A 191 -0.09 3.52 -23.40
N HIS A 192 -1.35 3.50 -22.94
CA HIS A 192 -1.70 2.91 -21.65
C HIS A 192 -1.29 1.43 -21.57
N TYR A 193 -1.64 0.60 -22.53
CA TYR A 193 -1.26 -0.82 -22.57
C TYR A 193 0.25 -1.02 -22.69
N ASP A 194 0.96 -0.19 -23.44
CA ASP A 194 2.43 -0.22 -23.50
C ASP A 194 3.06 0.05 -22.13
N LEU A 195 2.51 0.99 -21.36
CA LEU A 195 2.98 1.30 -20.00
C LEU A 195 2.69 0.13 -19.03
N VAL A 196 1.51 -0.49 -19.10
CA VAL A 196 1.20 -1.70 -18.32
C VAL A 196 2.20 -2.82 -18.62
N ASN A 197 2.46 -3.10 -19.90
CA ASN A 197 3.40 -4.14 -20.29
C ASN A 197 4.86 -3.83 -19.86
N LYS A 198 5.28 -2.56 -19.96
CA LYS A 198 6.60 -2.12 -19.49
C LYS A 198 6.73 -2.24 -17.97
N SER A 199 5.68 -1.86 -17.21
CA SER A 199 5.69 -2.01 -15.76
C SER A 199 5.83 -3.46 -15.32
N LEU A 200 5.10 -4.40 -15.96
CA LEU A 200 5.22 -5.84 -15.68
C LEU A 200 6.62 -6.40 -15.96
N LYS A 201 7.34 -5.88 -16.97
CA LYS A 201 8.73 -6.26 -17.21
C LYS A 201 9.64 -5.77 -16.09
N ILE A 202 9.49 -4.51 -15.69
CA ILE A 202 10.26 -3.93 -14.57
C ILE A 202 10.01 -4.72 -13.29
N ILE A 203 8.75 -5.01 -12.96
CA ILE A 203 8.34 -5.72 -11.75
C ILE A 203 9.01 -7.09 -11.63
N ARG A 204 9.19 -7.83 -12.74
CA ARG A 204 9.86 -9.14 -12.73
C ARG A 204 11.32 -9.07 -12.29
N ASP A 205 11.96 -7.93 -12.54
CA ASP A 205 13.38 -7.71 -12.21
C ASP A 205 13.57 -7.14 -10.78
N PHE A 206 12.48 -6.69 -10.13
CA PHE A 206 12.49 -6.18 -8.76
C PHE A 206 12.29 -7.31 -7.75
N GLN A 207 13.18 -7.39 -6.76
CA GLN A 207 12.96 -8.18 -5.55
C GLN A 207 12.32 -7.28 -4.48
N LEU A 208 11.10 -7.65 -4.05
CA LEU A 208 10.45 -6.94 -2.96
C LEU A 208 11.16 -7.19 -1.62
N PRO A 209 11.27 -6.18 -0.76
CA PRO A 209 11.63 -6.41 0.63
C PRO A 209 10.56 -7.28 1.28
N GLY A 210 10.98 -8.42 1.84
CA GLY A 210 10.11 -9.40 2.50
C GLY A 210 9.45 -8.85 3.79
#